data_16430340b3c85e176edcee3d2eb2e180
#
_entry.id   16430340b3c85e176edcee3d2eb2e180
#
_cell.length_a   1.000
_cell.length_b   1.000
_cell.length_c   1.000
_cell.angle_alpha   90.00
_cell.angle_beta   90.00
_cell.angle_gamma   90.00
#
_symmetry.space_group_name_H-M   'P 1'
#
loop_
_entity.id
_entity.type
_entity.pdbx_description
1 polymer ?
#
loop_
_entity_poly.entity_id
_entity_poly.type
_entity_poly.pdbx_seq_one_letter_code
_entity_poly.pdbx_strand_id
1 'polypeptide(L)'
;MQASRTAAVDLYWIPLGAGGRVVPFSGRIFEAIQAARQHRRRCDLYHAALVVELSGDRYVIELAPSPDAHEASRGVVAVGAVGSRHAGRLRMFRYEVRCWSGGCIPDLGYAVGGPRRLTSSPWAARRLLDLVATVPVPVWGRDDLGAGEMWNSNSMIAWLLVTADLLTDDLRPPLRGRAPGWHAGLELGRRRSDQLSLMTA
;
A
#
# COMPACT_ATOMS: atom_id res chain seq x y z
N MET A 1 37.42 -0.80 -5.44
CA MET A 1 36.52 -0.99 -4.28
C MET A 1 35.09 -0.83 -4.75
N GLN A 2 34.38 -1.93 -5.05
CA GLN A 2 32.96 -1.87 -5.33
C GLN A 2 32.26 -1.58 -4.00
N ALA A 3 31.68 -0.39 -3.86
CA ALA A 3 30.75 -0.11 -2.77
C ALA A 3 29.66 -1.18 -2.82
N SER A 4 29.53 -1.98 -1.77
CA SER A 4 28.46 -2.93 -1.61
C SER A 4 27.14 -2.17 -1.83
N ARG A 5 26.45 -2.42 -2.93
CA ARG A 5 25.14 -1.83 -3.23
C ARG A 5 24.15 -2.45 -2.24
N THR A 6 24.06 -1.87 -1.06
CA THR A 6 23.08 -2.27 -0.06
C THR A 6 21.70 -2.02 -0.62
N ALA A 7 20.85 -3.03 -0.58
CA ALA A 7 19.46 -2.92 -0.94
C ALA A 7 18.61 -3.60 0.12
N ALA A 8 17.42 -3.08 0.31
CA ALA A 8 16.43 -3.63 1.21
C ALA A 8 15.03 -3.27 0.74
N VAL A 9 14.11 -4.18 0.85
CA VAL A 9 12.67 -3.91 0.77
C VAL A 9 12.05 -4.38 2.06
N ASP A 10 11.53 -3.44 2.84
CA ASP A 10 10.94 -3.70 4.14
C ASP A 10 9.45 -3.36 4.14
N LEU A 11 8.64 -4.33 4.57
CA LEU A 11 7.21 -4.15 4.82
C LEU A 11 6.98 -3.83 6.29
N TYR A 12 6.10 -2.87 6.54
CA TYR A 12 5.65 -2.48 7.87
C TYR A 12 4.14 -2.65 7.99
N TRP A 13 3.71 -3.22 9.12
CA TRP A 13 2.30 -3.26 9.51
C TRP A 13 2.04 -2.20 10.56
N ILE A 14 1.32 -1.16 10.19
CA ILE A 14 1.05 0.00 11.05
C ILE A 14 -0.41 -0.06 11.49
N PRO A 15 -0.72 0.01 12.81
CA PRO A 15 -2.11 0.05 13.28
C PRO A 15 -2.87 1.20 12.64
N LEU A 16 -4.05 0.94 12.11
CA LEU A 16 -4.85 1.94 11.42
C LEU A 16 -5.23 3.07 12.39
N GLY A 17 -4.73 4.27 12.07
CA GLY A 17 -4.95 5.47 12.88
C GLY A 17 -3.93 5.70 14.00
N ALA A 18 -2.82 5.00 14.00
CA ALA A 18 -1.66 5.38 14.81
C ALA A 18 -1.27 6.83 14.45
N GLY A 19 -1.05 7.67 15.47
CA GLY A 19 -0.64 9.07 15.26
C GLY A 19 -1.73 10.07 14.89
N GLY A 20 -2.91 9.64 14.44
CA GLY A 20 -4.02 10.53 14.04
C GLY A 20 -5.27 10.41 14.92
N ARG A 21 -6.03 11.49 15.06
CA ARG A 21 -7.29 11.47 15.84
C ARG A 21 -8.53 11.04 15.04
N VAL A 22 -8.57 11.32 13.75
CA VAL A 22 -9.75 11.10 12.88
C VAL A 22 -9.77 9.71 12.26
N VAL A 23 -8.64 9.24 11.76
CA VAL A 23 -8.52 7.92 11.11
C VAL A 23 -8.79 6.74 12.06
N PRO A 24 -8.38 6.77 13.38
CA PRO A 24 -8.73 5.72 14.33
C PRO A 24 -10.23 5.55 14.51
N PHE A 25 -10.97 6.65 14.53
CA PHE A 25 -12.41 6.64 14.75
C PHE A 25 -13.16 6.03 13.55
N SER A 26 -12.83 6.46 12.34
CA SER A 26 -13.43 5.90 11.11
C SER A 26 -13.08 4.43 10.91
N GLY A 27 -11.83 4.03 11.20
CA GLY A 27 -11.39 2.65 11.17
C GLY A 27 -12.15 1.75 12.17
N ARG A 28 -12.37 2.23 13.41
CA ARG A 28 -13.15 1.51 14.43
C ARG A 28 -14.61 1.34 14.05
N ILE A 29 -15.23 2.36 13.44
CA ILE A 29 -16.61 2.28 12.95
C ILE A 29 -16.68 1.29 11.79
N PHE A 30 -15.77 1.39 10.82
CA PHE A 30 -15.69 0.44 9.70
C PHE A 30 -15.56 -1.00 10.20
N GLU A 31 -14.64 -1.24 11.12
CA GLU A 31 -14.44 -2.58 11.68
C GLU A 31 -15.67 -3.07 12.47
N ALA A 32 -16.34 -2.20 13.22
CA ALA A 32 -17.55 -2.55 13.95
C ALA A 32 -18.68 -3.01 12.99
N ILE A 33 -18.86 -2.29 11.88
CA ILE A 33 -19.86 -2.63 10.85
C ILE A 33 -19.50 -3.93 10.16
N GLN A 34 -18.23 -4.11 9.78
CA GLN A 34 -17.78 -5.33 9.10
C GLN A 34 -17.84 -6.56 10.01
N ALA A 35 -17.45 -6.42 11.29
CA ALA A 35 -17.52 -7.48 12.27
C ALA A 35 -18.98 -7.92 12.52
N ALA A 36 -19.90 -6.94 12.61
CA ALA A 36 -21.33 -7.22 12.75
C ALA A 36 -21.90 -7.95 11.51
N ARG A 37 -21.59 -7.47 10.30
CA ARG A 37 -22.03 -8.10 9.03
C ARG A 37 -21.48 -9.51 8.85
N GLN A 38 -20.28 -9.78 9.32
CA GLN A 38 -19.60 -11.06 9.20
C GLN A 38 -19.80 -11.97 10.43
N HIS A 39 -20.63 -11.56 11.40
CA HIS A 39 -20.88 -12.28 12.64
C HIS A 39 -19.60 -12.76 13.36
N ARG A 40 -18.56 -11.89 13.40
CA ARG A 40 -17.27 -12.19 14.03
C ARG A 40 -16.90 -11.16 15.11
N ARG A 41 -15.90 -11.48 15.92
CA ARG A 41 -15.31 -10.51 16.86
C ARG A 41 -14.55 -9.41 16.11
N ARG A 42 -14.53 -8.21 16.69
CA ARG A 42 -13.69 -7.11 16.21
C ARG A 42 -12.23 -7.49 16.32
N CYS A 43 -11.43 -6.98 15.39
CA CYS A 43 -9.99 -7.18 15.35
C CYS A 43 -9.27 -5.86 15.10
N ASP A 44 -7.96 -5.85 15.32
CA ASP A 44 -7.12 -4.72 14.98
C ASP A 44 -7.01 -4.58 13.45
N LEU A 45 -7.07 -3.35 12.98
CA LEU A 45 -6.88 -3.04 11.58
C LEU A 45 -5.47 -2.46 11.36
N TYR A 46 -4.85 -2.93 10.30
CA TYR A 46 -3.52 -2.49 9.89
C TYR A 46 -3.54 -1.90 8.49
N HIS A 47 -2.67 -0.95 8.25
CA HIS A 47 -2.26 -0.59 6.91
C HIS A 47 -0.81 -1.00 6.66
N ALA A 48 -0.52 -1.32 5.41
CA ALA A 48 0.79 -1.71 4.95
C ALA A 48 1.54 -0.50 4.39
N ALA A 49 2.84 -0.43 4.64
CA ALA A 49 3.73 0.54 4.04
C ALA A 49 5.05 -0.13 3.63
N LEU A 50 5.68 0.35 2.56
CA LEU A 50 6.96 -0.13 2.09
C LEU A 50 8.03 0.95 2.24
N VAL A 51 9.19 0.50 2.73
CA VAL A 51 10.44 1.26 2.67
C VAL A 51 11.41 0.48 1.81
N VAL A 52 12.00 1.15 0.84
CA VAL A 52 12.98 0.57 -0.08
C VAL A 52 14.30 1.31 0.07
N GLU A 53 15.36 0.59 0.37
CA GLU A 53 16.72 1.10 0.33
C GLU A 53 17.40 0.58 -0.93
N LEU A 54 18.01 1.47 -1.70
CA LEU A 54 18.72 1.10 -2.92
C LEU A 54 19.86 2.08 -3.19
N SER A 55 21.07 1.57 -3.24
CA SER A 55 22.30 2.34 -3.57
C SER A 55 22.56 3.55 -2.65
N GLY A 56 22.15 3.49 -1.39
CA GLY A 56 22.28 4.55 -0.41
C GLY A 56 21.05 5.47 -0.29
N ASP A 57 20.14 5.42 -1.23
CA ASP A 57 18.88 6.16 -1.17
C ASP A 57 17.80 5.35 -0.45
N ARG A 58 16.95 6.05 0.30
CA ARG A 58 15.79 5.48 0.98
C ARG A 58 14.51 6.03 0.37
N TYR A 59 13.68 5.14 -0.16
CA TYR A 59 12.40 5.47 -0.76
C TYR A 59 11.26 5.01 0.13
N VAL A 60 10.22 5.83 0.23
CA VAL A 60 8.95 5.50 0.86
C VAL A 60 7.89 5.36 -0.22
N ILE A 61 7.13 4.25 -0.17
CA ILE A 61 6.00 4.01 -1.06
C ILE A 61 4.74 4.02 -0.22
N GLU A 62 3.85 4.95 -0.51
CA GLU A 62 2.59 5.11 0.20
C GLU A 62 1.44 5.54 -0.72
N LEU A 63 0.23 5.26 -0.28
CA LEU A 63 -0.99 5.82 -0.85
C LEU A 63 -1.64 6.67 0.24
N ALA A 64 -1.74 7.96 -0.02
CA ALA A 64 -2.18 8.95 0.97
C ALA A 64 -3.24 9.89 0.38
N PRO A 65 -4.12 10.49 1.20
CA PRO A 65 -4.97 11.58 0.75
C PRO A 65 -4.14 12.70 0.15
N SER A 66 -4.66 13.35 -0.91
CA SER A 66 -3.98 14.50 -1.52
C SER A 66 -3.97 15.67 -0.52
N PRO A 67 -2.79 16.18 -0.12
CA PRO A 67 -2.72 17.27 0.84
C PRO A 67 -3.11 18.61 0.21
N ASP A 68 -3.18 19.63 1.04
CA ASP A 68 -3.33 21.02 0.60
C ASP A 68 -2.17 21.45 -0.31
N ALA A 69 -2.41 22.50 -1.11
CA ALA A 69 -1.59 22.93 -2.26
C ALA A 69 -0.09 23.15 -2.01
N HIS A 70 0.36 23.21 -0.76
CA HIS A 70 1.75 23.55 -0.40
C HIS A 70 2.71 22.35 -0.29
N GLU A 71 2.25 21.12 -0.43
CA GLU A 71 3.10 19.92 -0.32
C GLU A 71 3.38 19.24 -1.67
N ALA A 72 3.47 20.00 -2.74
CA ALA A 72 3.42 19.54 -4.14
C ALA A 72 4.61 18.70 -4.64
N SER A 73 5.63 18.39 -3.83
CA SER A 73 6.88 17.77 -4.34
C SER A 73 7.22 16.39 -3.77
N ARG A 74 6.26 15.63 -3.26
CA ARG A 74 6.51 14.37 -2.55
C ARG A 74 6.53 13.13 -3.46
N GLY A 75 7.16 13.19 -4.63
CA GLY A 75 7.31 12.01 -5.50
C GLY A 75 5.97 11.41 -5.91
N VAL A 76 4.98 12.24 -6.24
CA VAL A 76 3.67 11.79 -6.72
C VAL A 76 3.83 11.16 -8.08
N VAL A 77 3.44 9.89 -8.21
CA VAL A 77 3.51 9.13 -9.47
C VAL A 77 2.14 8.92 -10.11
N ALA A 78 1.08 8.95 -9.31
CA ALA A 78 -0.30 8.83 -9.80
C ALA A 78 -1.29 9.50 -8.85
N VAL A 79 -2.47 9.87 -9.36
CA VAL A 79 -3.56 10.49 -8.60
C VAL A 79 -4.87 9.77 -8.91
N GLY A 80 -5.62 9.41 -7.90
CA GLY A 80 -6.93 8.78 -8.02
C GLY A 80 -8.03 9.50 -7.23
N ALA A 81 -9.27 9.08 -7.41
CA ALA A 81 -10.43 9.62 -6.71
C ALA A 81 -10.73 8.85 -5.42
N VAL A 82 -11.34 9.53 -4.44
CA VAL A 82 -11.85 8.93 -3.19
C VAL A 82 -13.38 8.87 -3.25
N GLY A 83 -13.94 7.70 -2.97
CA GLY A 83 -15.39 7.46 -2.85
C GLY A 83 -16.18 7.51 -4.14
N SER A 84 -15.85 8.39 -5.08
CA SER A 84 -16.51 8.52 -6.38
C SER A 84 -15.59 9.15 -7.43
N ARG A 85 -15.65 8.67 -8.67
CA ARG A 85 -14.92 9.29 -9.81
C ARG A 85 -15.30 10.75 -10.00
N HIS A 86 -16.58 11.10 -9.84
CA HIS A 86 -17.06 12.47 -9.97
C HIS A 86 -16.54 13.38 -8.84
N ALA A 87 -16.47 12.88 -7.61
CA ALA A 87 -15.90 13.61 -6.47
C ALA A 87 -14.41 13.93 -6.68
N GLY A 88 -13.69 13.08 -7.39
CA GLY A 88 -12.27 13.30 -7.72
C GLY A 88 -11.98 14.57 -8.56
N ARG A 89 -13.00 15.29 -9.05
CA ARG A 89 -12.84 16.63 -9.61
C ARG A 89 -12.42 17.64 -8.54
N LEU A 90 -12.85 17.44 -7.30
CA LEU A 90 -12.46 18.26 -6.15
C LEU A 90 -11.21 17.65 -5.51
N ARG A 91 -10.19 18.47 -5.25
CA ARG A 91 -8.90 18.03 -4.73
C ARG A 91 -9.01 17.28 -3.40
N MET A 92 -9.87 17.71 -2.50
CA MET A 92 -10.12 17.08 -1.20
C MET A 92 -10.63 15.62 -1.29
N PHE A 93 -11.13 15.19 -2.47
CA PHE A 93 -11.55 13.83 -2.75
C PHE A 93 -10.57 13.11 -3.68
N ARG A 94 -9.29 13.41 -3.57
CA ARG A 94 -8.21 12.72 -4.30
C ARG A 94 -7.26 12.03 -3.34
N TYR A 95 -6.64 10.99 -3.85
CA TYR A 95 -5.48 10.37 -3.22
C TYR A 95 -4.29 10.40 -4.20
N GLU A 96 -3.12 10.27 -3.65
CA GLU A 96 -1.86 10.23 -4.37
C GLU A 96 -1.14 8.92 -4.10
N VAL A 97 -0.62 8.30 -5.15
CA VAL A 97 0.41 7.28 -5.06
C VAL A 97 1.75 8.00 -5.05
N ARG A 98 2.54 7.78 -4.03
CA ARG A 98 3.82 8.45 -3.82
C ARG A 98 4.95 7.45 -3.77
N CYS A 99 6.06 7.80 -4.42
CA CYS A 99 7.35 7.13 -4.31
C CYS A 99 8.42 8.21 -4.18
N TRP A 100 8.91 8.47 -2.99
CA TRP A 100 9.79 9.62 -2.73
C TRP A 100 11.06 9.24 -1.97
N SER A 101 12.18 9.76 -2.46
CA SER A 101 13.48 9.63 -1.82
C SER A 101 13.56 10.53 -0.59
N GLY A 102 14.16 10.02 0.49
CA GLY A 102 14.25 10.73 1.77
C GLY A 102 12.93 10.89 2.51
N GLY A 103 11.86 10.22 2.05
CA GLY A 103 10.54 10.26 2.66
C GLY A 103 10.51 9.69 4.08
N CYS A 104 9.56 10.17 4.87
CA CYS A 104 9.26 9.64 6.19
C CYS A 104 7.77 9.32 6.29
N ILE A 105 7.45 8.14 6.77
CA ILE A 105 6.08 7.78 7.18
C ILE A 105 5.96 8.17 8.65
N PRO A 106 5.13 9.17 9.01
CA PRO A 106 5.04 9.67 10.39
C PRO A 106 4.72 8.57 11.40
N ASP A 107 3.88 7.62 10.99
CA ASP A 107 3.36 6.57 11.85
C ASP A 107 4.23 5.29 11.85
N LEU A 108 5.40 5.31 11.20
CA LEU A 108 6.28 4.14 11.10
C LEU A 108 6.76 3.64 12.48
N GLY A 109 6.92 4.56 13.44
CA GLY A 109 7.29 4.23 14.82
C GLY A 109 6.26 3.38 15.58
N TYR A 110 5.02 3.31 15.08
CA TYR A 110 3.95 2.47 15.66
C TYR A 110 3.84 1.09 15.00
N ALA A 111 4.71 0.77 14.04
CA ALA A 111 4.67 -0.51 13.34
C ALA A 111 4.82 -1.69 14.30
N VAL A 112 3.93 -2.67 14.15
CA VAL A 112 3.90 -3.86 15.00
C VAL A 112 4.84 -4.94 14.43
N GLY A 113 5.70 -5.48 15.29
CA GLY A 113 6.67 -6.52 14.91
C GLY A 113 7.91 -5.99 14.18
N GLY A 114 8.04 -4.66 14.02
CA GLY A 114 9.16 -4.04 13.31
C GLY A 114 9.12 -4.25 11.78
N PRO A 115 10.20 -3.92 11.08
CA PRO A 115 10.31 -4.14 9.63
C PRO A 115 10.38 -5.64 9.32
N ARG A 116 9.58 -6.06 8.33
CA ARG A 116 9.71 -7.38 7.74
C ARG A 116 10.51 -7.27 6.45
N ARG A 117 11.75 -7.75 6.47
CA ARG A 117 12.60 -7.79 5.29
C ARG A 117 12.03 -8.77 4.26
N LEU A 118 11.69 -8.26 3.07
CA LEU A 118 11.19 -9.07 1.95
C LEU A 118 12.33 -9.52 1.03
N THR A 119 13.29 -8.63 0.78
CA THR A 119 14.47 -8.95 -0.03
C THR A 119 15.63 -7.99 0.27
N SER A 120 16.85 -8.45 0.01
CA SER A 120 18.07 -7.65 -0.02
C SER A 120 18.67 -7.60 -1.44
N SER A 121 17.93 -8.03 -2.46
CA SER A 121 18.36 -8.01 -3.85
C SER A 121 18.21 -6.60 -4.46
N PRO A 122 19.29 -5.98 -4.96
CA PRO A 122 19.21 -4.69 -5.66
C PRO A 122 18.33 -4.74 -6.90
N TRP A 123 18.31 -5.88 -7.59
CA TRP A 123 17.47 -6.07 -8.77
C TRP A 123 15.97 -6.08 -8.39
N ALA A 124 15.60 -6.82 -7.35
CA ALA A 124 14.22 -6.87 -6.89
C ALA A 124 13.74 -5.52 -6.33
N ALA A 125 14.60 -4.82 -5.59
CA ALA A 125 14.30 -3.47 -5.11
C ALA A 125 14.08 -2.49 -6.27
N ARG A 126 14.94 -2.51 -7.30
CA ARG A 126 14.78 -1.69 -8.50
C ARG A 126 13.48 -2.01 -9.22
N ARG A 127 13.21 -3.30 -9.48
CA ARG A 127 11.97 -3.75 -10.11
C ARG A 127 10.73 -3.25 -9.38
N LEU A 128 10.72 -3.33 -8.04
CA LEU A 128 9.61 -2.82 -7.24
C LEU A 128 9.42 -1.31 -7.45
N LEU A 129 10.50 -0.51 -7.40
CA LEU A 129 10.43 0.93 -7.63
C LEU A 129 9.90 1.28 -9.02
N ASP A 130 10.35 0.58 -10.06
CA ASP A 130 9.92 0.79 -11.44
C ASP A 130 8.42 0.48 -11.62
N LEU A 131 7.90 -0.50 -10.87
CA LEU A 131 6.48 -0.88 -10.92
C LEU A 131 5.56 0.16 -10.27
N VAL A 132 6.03 1.02 -9.37
CA VAL A 132 5.18 2.01 -8.69
C VAL A 132 4.46 2.93 -9.66
N ALA A 133 5.12 3.34 -10.74
CA ALA A 133 4.52 4.19 -11.78
C ALA A 133 3.40 3.47 -12.59
N THR A 134 3.28 2.16 -12.47
CA THR A 134 2.30 1.35 -13.20
C THR A 134 1.15 0.87 -12.31
N VAL A 135 1.11 1.30 -11.06
CA VAL A 135 0.03 0.98 -10.11
C VAL A 135 -1.33 1.45 -10.65
N PRO A 136 -2.36 0.60 -10.64
CA PRO A 136 -3.70 1.03 -11.02
C PRO A 136 -4.24 2.08 -10.04
N VAL A 137 -5.10 2.97 -10.54
CA VAL A 137 -5.70 4.07 -9.76
C VAL A 137 -7.23 4.02 -9.73
N PRO A 138 -7.83 2.92 -9.26
CA PRO A 138 -9.28 2.85 -9.09
C PRO A 138 -9.75 3.80 -7.98
N VAL A 139 -11.06 3.90 -7.78
CA VAL A 139 -11.61 4.76 -6.74
C VAL A 139 -11.33 4.17 -5.36
N TRP A 140 -10.65 4.96 -4.49
CA TRP A 140 -10.41 4.56 -3.10
C TRP A 140 -11.72 4.31 -2.34
N GLY A 141 -11.79 3.21 -1.63
CA GLY A 141 -12.94 2.81 -0.84
C GLY A 141 -14.02 2.07 -1.64
N ARG A 142 -13.78 1.75 -2.93
CA ARG A 142 -14.70 1.00 -3.79
C ARG A 142 -14.04 -0.22 -4.39
N ASP A 143 -14.87 -1.18 -4.80
CA ASP A 143 -14.46 -2.34 -5.59
C ASP A 143 -14.83 -2.12 -7.08
N ASP A 144 -14.23 -1.12 -7.70
CA ASP A 144 -14.49 -0.79 -9.11
C ASP A 144 -13.94 -1.85 -10.09
N LEU A 145 -13.02 -2.69 -9.63
CA LEU A 145 -12.35 -3.69 -10.45
C LEU A 145 -12.83 -5.13 -10.19
N GLY A 146 -13.89 -5.29 -9.38
CA GLY A 146 -14.48 -6.59 -9.08
C GLY A 146 -13.49 -7.56 -8.43
N ALA A 147 -12.71 -7.08 -7.48
CA ALA A 147 -11.69 -7.86 -6.78
C ALA A 147 -12.18 -8.45 -5.43
N GLY A 148 -13.44 -8.20 -5.06
CA GLY A 148 -14.08 -8.69 -3.84
C GLY A 148 -13.87 -7.82 -2.61
N GLU A 149 -12.93 -6.88 -2.63
CA GLU A 149 -12.67 -5.90 -1.58
C GLU A 149 -12.42 -4.51 -2.18
N MET A 150 -12.53 -3.47 -1.33
CA MET A 150 -12.26 -2.10 -1.73
C MET A 150 -10.77 -1.89 -2.07
N TRP A 151 -10.51 -0.94 -2.99
CA TRP A 151 -9.17 -0.41 -3.23
C TRP A 151 -8.76 0.59 -2.15
N ASN A 152 -7.52 0.44 -1.63
CA ASN A 152 -6.91 1.35 -0.66
C ASN A 152 -5.37 1.16 -0.61
N SER A 153 -4.70 1.72 0.41
CA SER A 153 -3.25 1.57 0.60
C SER A 153 -2.79 0.11 0.67
N ASN A 154 -3.55 -0.76 1.37
CA ASN A 154 -3.22 -2.17 1.48
C ASN A 154 -3.31 -2.88 0.12
N SER A 155 -4.31 -2.54 -0.69
CA SER A 155 -4.47 -3.09 -2.03
C SER A 155 -3.29 -2.71 -2.93
N MET A 156 -2.86 -1.46 -2.88
CA MET A 156 -1.70 -0.99 -3.64
C MET A 156 -0.43 -1.75 -3.26
N ILE A 157 -0.15 -1.88 -1.97
CA ILE A 157 1.04 -2.59 -1.49
C ILE A 157 0.98 -4.07 -1.88
N ALA A 158 -0.15 -4.74 -1.66
CA ALA A 158 -0.33 -6.15 -2.04
C ALA A 158 -0.14 -6.36 -3.54
N TRP A 159 -0.70 -5.47 -4.37
CA TRP A 159 -0.53 -5.49 -5.82
C TRP A 159 0.94 -5.36 -6.22
N LEU A 160 1.68 -4.40 -5.63
CA LEU A 160 3.10 -4.22 -5.87
C LEU A 160 3.91 -5.47 -5.52
N LEU A 161 3.62 -6.09 -4.37
CA LEU A 161 4.34 -7.28 -3.93
C LEU A 161 4.11 -8.49 -4.85
N VAL A 162 2.88 -8.69 -5.33
CA VAL A 162 2.58 -9.74 -6.31
C VAL A 162 3.31 -9.48 -7.62
N THR A 163 3.18 -8.27 -8.17
CA THR A 163 3.76 -7.95 -9.49
C THR A 163 5.29 -7.87 -9.47
N ALA A 164 5.89 -7.58 -8.32
CA ALA A 164 7.34 -7.59 -8.12
C ALA A 164 7.89 -8.99 -7.78
N ASP A 165 7.03 -10.00 -7.61
CA ASP A 165 7.40 -11.35 -7.17
C ASP A 165 8.08 -11.35 -5.78
N LEU A 166 7.52 -10.56 -4.87
CA LEU A 166 7.99 -10.41 -3.48
C LEU A 166 6.98 -10.94 -2.45
N LEU A 167 5.84 -11.45 -2.91
CA LEU A 167 4.83 -12.03 -2.02
C LEU A 167 5.26 -13.43 -1.58
N THR A 168 5.21 -13.67 -0.26
CA THR A 168 5.41 -14.99 0.33
C THR A 168 4.13 -15.45 1.02
N ASP A 169 3.91 -16.77 1.13
CA ASP A 169 2.68 -17.36 1.69
C ASP A 169 2.45 -17.01 3.17
N ASP A 170 3.52 -16.71 3.88
CA ASP A 170 3.51 -16.33 5.29
C ASP A 170 3.35 -14.82 5.52
N LEU A 171 3.25 -14.03 4.43
CA LEU A 171 3.09 -12.58 4.51
C LEU A 171 1.64 -12.20 4.86
N ARG A 172 1.39 -12.03 6.14
CA ARG A 172 0.06 -11.74 6.70
C ARG A 172 0.14 -10.60 7.71
N PRO A 173 -0.97 -9.87 7.94
CA PRO A 173 -1.06 -8.95 9.07
C PRO A 173 -0.75 -9.63 10.40
N PRO A 174 -0.35 -8.88 11.43
CA PRO A 174 -0.11 -9.41 12.77
C PRO A 174 -1.28 -10.26 13.29
N LEU A 175 -0.99 -11.21 14.17
CA LEU A 175 -1.97 -12.13 14.74
C LEU A 175 -3.22 -11.40 15.26
N ARG A 176 -4.40 -11.92 14.87
CA ARG A 176 -5.73 -11.36 15.16
C ARG A 176 -6.03 -10.02 14.49
N GLY A 177 -5.14 -9.52 13.60
CA GLY A 177 -5.35 -8.32 12.82
C GLY A 177 -5.83 -8.56 11.39
N ARG A 178 -6.29 -7.50 10.74
CA ARG A 178 -6.70 -7.50 9.32
C ARG A 178 -6.12 -6.29 8.61
N ALA A 179 -5.91 -6.46 7.32
CA ALA A 179 -5.55 -5.38 6.40
C ALA A 179 -6.63 -5.29 5.31
N PRO A 180 -7.72 -4.53 5.54
CA PRO A 180 -8.80 -4.39 4.55
C PRO A 180 -8.25 -3.97 3.20
N GLY A 181 -8.76 -4.56 2.11
CA GLY A 181 -8.28 -4.28 0.75
C GLY A 181 -7.06 -5.10 0.34
N TRP A 182 -6.38 -5.79 1.25
CA TRP A 182 -5.19 -6.60 0.92
C TRP A 182 -5.51 -7.65 -0.14
N HIS A 183 -6.65 -8.34 -0.01
CA HIS A 183 -7.06 -9.37 -0.96
C HIS A 183 -7.32 -8.79 -2.35
N ALA A 184 -7.93 -7.61 -2.45
CA ALA A 184 -8.13 -6.94 -3.74
C ALA A 184 -6.80 -6.70 -4.48
N GLY A 185 -5.77 -6.28 -3.75
CA GLY A 185 -4.43 -6.10 -4.31
C GLY A 185 -3.82 -7.40 -4.81
N LEU A 186 -3.95 -8.48 -4.03
CA LEU A 186 -3.47 -9.81 -4.44
C LEU A 186 -4.14 -10.28 -5.72
N GLU A 187 -5.47 -10.17 -5.79
CA GLU A 187 -6.26 -10.60 -6.93
C GLU A 187 -5.89 -9.82 -8.20
N LEU A 188 -5.83 -8.50 -8.11
CA LEU A 188 -5.48 -7.65 -9.24
C LEU A 188 -4.03 -7.83 -9.70
N GLY A 189 -3.11 -8.08 -8.77
CA GLY A 189 -1.72 -8.38 -9.09
C GLY A 189 -1.58 -9.69 -9.85
N ARG A 190 -2.30 -10.74 -9.45
CA ARG A 190 -2.33 -12.03 -10.15
C ARG A 190 -2.91 -11.90 -11.56
N ARG A 191 -4.06 -11.25 -11.73
CA ARG A 191 -4.65 -10.97 -13.04
C ARG A 191 -3.66 -10.31 -14.00
N ARG A 192 -2.88 -9.33 -13.50
CA ARG A 192 -1.84 -8.68 -14.30
C ARG A 192 -0.73 -9.64 -14.68
N SER A 193 -0.24 -10.46 -13.76
CA SER A 193 0.82 -11.43 -14.02
C SER A 193 0.38 -12.47 -15.07
N ASP A 194 -0.85 -12.95 -14.97
CA ASP A 194 -1.42 -13.90 -15.93
C ASP A 194 -1.55 -13.28 -17.33
N GLN A 195 -2.01 -12.03 -17.42
CA GLN A 195 -2.08 -11.31 -18.70
C GLN A 195 -0.71 -11.14 -19.37
N LEU A 196 0.31 -10.80 -18.59
CA LEU A 196 1.67 -10.66 -19.12
C LEU A 196 2.22 -12.00 -19.60
N SER A 197 1.97 -13.09 -18.89
CA SER A 197 2.39 -14.43 -19.28
C SER A 197 1.75 -14.87 -20.60
N LEU A 198 0.47 -14.55 -20.82
CA LEU A 198 -0.24 -14.84 -22.07
C LEU A 198 0.25 -14.02 -23.26
N MET A 199 0.83 -12.82 -23.03
CA MET A 199 1.37 -11.98 -24.10
C MET A 199 2.79 -12.36 -24.51
N THR A 200 3.48 -13.16 -23.71
CA THR A 200 4.87 -13.61 -23.94
C THR A 200 4.99 -15.06 -24.37
N ALA A 201 3.88 -15.82 -24.39
CA ALA A 201 3.77 -17.19 -24.87
C ALA A 201 3.32 -17.23 -26.34
#